data_c64ea9e20729e0f39d4e2e718f1db8c3
#
_entry.id   c64ea9e20729e0f39d4e2e718f1db8c3
#
_cell.length_a   1.000
_cell.length_b   1.000
_cell.length_c   1.000
_cell.angle_alpha   90.00
_cell.angle_beta   90.00
_cell.angle_gamma   90.00
#
_symmetry.space_group_name_H-M   'P 1'
#
loop_
_entity.id
_entity.type
_entity.pdbx_description
1 polymer ?
#
loop_
_entity_poly.entity_id
_entity_poly.type
_entity_poly.pdbx_seq_one_letter_code
_entity_poly.pdbx_strand_id
1 'polypeptide(L)'
;EVDVSIRPGWFYHAEQDNQVKSLAHLTDIYFKSVGYNSVLLLNIPPDRRGLIHENDANRIKELASYVKKTFADNQVEKGNAAWTAKAGESKVYKLKKDALVNTFLIQEDISKGQRIEDFTIEVFTNGAWRHVAEGTTVGYKRLVRFSDSKAEKLRVTVNAARGTANISNIGLYYAQPLTEKNVKVKLSDVSVKDWKTVGMPAEAANAIDGDPQTVWTAKALTPLVVDMGKASEVIGFSYAPAQKEDLTGTIYKYNFYVSIDGKNWTKCDAGGEFSNIMHNPVPYFVRFGKKYPARYFKLEPVAEINNKPATTVGEVGILLK
;
A
#
# COMPACT_ATOMS: atom_id res chain seq x y z
N GLU A 1 -11.93 2.62 13.13
CA GLU A 1 -11.88 2.95 11.69
C GLU A 1 -10.47 2.79 11.15
N VAL A 2 -10.35 2.70 9.83
CA VAL A 2 -9.08 2.69 9.11
C VAL A 2 -9.08 3.91 8.19
N ASP A 3 -8.16 4.84 8.40
CA ASP A 3 -8.04 6.08 7.66
C ASP A 3 -6.87 5.99 6.68
N VAL A 4 -7.14 6.17 5.39
CA VAL A 4 -6.15 5.97 4.30
C VAL A 4 -6.37 7.01 3.21
N SER A 5 -5.31 7.61 2.69
CA SER A 5 -5.40 8.43 1.47
C SER A 5 -5.34 7.58 0.21
N ILE A 6 -6.12 7.93 -0.81
CA ILE A 6 -6.04 7.32 -2.15
C ILE A 6 -4.71 7.64 -2.85
N ARG A 7 -4.07 8.74 -2.48
CA ARG A 7 -2.78 9.24 -2.98
C ARG A 7 -1.64 8.96 -2.00
N PRO A 8 -0.38 9.17 -2.35
CA PRO A 8 0.75 9.07 -1.42
C PRO A 8 0.62 10.00 -0.20
N GLY A 9 0.17 11.24 -0.39
CA GLY A 9 -0.06 12.22 0.66
C GLY A 9 -1.54 12.47 0.95
N TRP A 10 -1.82 13.26 2.00
CA TRP A 10 -3.18 13.65 2.40
C TRP A 10 -3.75 14.80 1.57
N PHE A 11 -2.89 15.64 0.99
CA PHE A 11 -3.27 16.78 0.18
C PHE A 11 -2.96 16.53 -1.29
N TYR A 12 -3.59 17.31 -2.16
CA TYR A 12 -3.38 17.24 -3.59
C TYR A 12 -2.02 17.82 -4.00
N HIS A 13 -1.30 17.05 -4.82
CA HIS A 13 -0.09 17.46 -5.53
C HIS A 13 -0.18 16.95 -6.97
N ALA A 14 -0.05 17.85 -7.96
CA ALA A 14 -0.20 17.50 -9.37
C ALA A 14 0.81 16.44 -9.85
N GLU A 15 2.03 16.45 -9.31
CA GLU A 15 3.06 15.44 -9.58
C GLU A 15 2.69 14.03 -9.11
N GLN A 16 1.66 13.89 -8.28
CA GLN A 16 1.12 12.61 -7.79
C GLN A 16 -0.08 12.11 -8.60
N ASP A 17 -0.48 12.79 -9.69
CA ASP A 17 -1.67 12.41 -10.47
C ASP A 17 -1.59 10.98 -11.04
N ASN A 18 -0.38 10.51 -11.33
CA ASN A 18 -0.13 9.14 -11.78
C ASN A 18 0.24 8.15 -10.65
N GLN A 19 0.18 8.59 -9.38
CA GLN A 19 0.54 7.79 -8.21
C GLN A 19 -0.68 7.40 -7.36
N VAL A 20 -1.87 7.48 -7.92
CA VAL A 20 -3.10 6.97 -7.28
C VAL A 20 -2.93 5.48 -6.99
N LYS A 21 -3.26 5.05 -5.77
CA LYS A 21 -3.16 3.64 -5.38
C LYS A 21 -3.83 2.74 -6.41
N SER A 22 -3.20 1.61 -6.73
CA SER A 22 -3.72 0.64 -7.69
C SER A 22 -5.05 0.04 -7.23
N LEU A 23 -5.83 -0.51 -8.14
CA LEU A 23 -7.05 -1.25 -7.78
C LEU A 23 -6.75 -2.43 -6.86
N ALA A 24 -5.64 -3.15 -7.10
CA ALA A 24 -5.21 -4.26 -6.25
C ALA A 24 -4.93 -3.78 -4.82
N HIS A 25 -4.17 -2.69 -4.67
CA HIS A 25 -3.85 -2.11 -3.37
C HIS A 25 -5.10 -1.62 -2.61
N LEU A 26 -5.99 -0.87 -3.27
CA LEU A 26 -7.24 -0.41 -2.64
C LEU A 26 -8.17 -1.58 -2.28
N THR A 27 -8.19 -2.63 -3.09
CA THR A 27 -8.93 -3.86 -2.79
C THR A 27 -8.35 -4.55 -1.55
N ASP A 28 -7.02 -4.64 -1.42
CA ASP A 28 -6.37 -5.20 -0.23
C ASP A 28 -6.71 -4.37 1.02
N ILE A 29 -6.67 -3.04 0.93
CA ILE A 29 -7.12 -2.14 2.01
C ILE A 29 -8.58 -2.41 2.38
N TYR A 30 -9.48 -2.56 1.40
CA TYR A 30 -10.89 -2.87 1.65
C TYR A 30 -11.04 -4.18 2.43
N PHE A 31 -10.36 -5.24 2.01
CA PHE A 31 -10.41 -6.53 2.70
C PHE A 31 -9.80 -6.47 4.10
N LYS A 32 -8.73 -5.68 4.30
CA LYS A 32 -8.07 -5.52 5.61
C LYS A 32 -8.71 -4.49 6.54
N SER A 33 -9.66 -3.71 6.07
CA SER A 33 -10.44 -2.75 6.87
C SER A 33 -11.88 -3.20 7.04
N VAL A 34 -12.71 -3.04 6.00
CA VAL A 34 -14.13 -3.44 6.01
C VAL A 34 -14.27 -4.94 6.25
N GLY A 35 -13.33 -5.75 5.70
CA GLY A 35 -13.30 -7.20 5.92
C GLY A 35 -12.87 -7.61 7.32
N TYR A 36 -12.39 -6.70 8.15
CA TYR A 36 -12.03 -6.90 9.56
C TYR A 36 -12.93 -6.12 10.51
N ASN A 37 -14.19 -5.90 10.11
CA ASN A 37 -15.20 -5.23 10.93
C ASN A 37 -14.90 -3.75 11.22
N SER A 38 -14.12 -3.08 10.37
CA SER A 38 -13.79 -1.66 10.51
C SER A 38 -14.51 -0.81 9.46
N VAL A 39 -14.62 0.50 9.72
CA VAL A 39 -15.03 1.48 8.72
C VAL A 39 -13.78 1.95 7.97
N LEU A 40 -13.82 1.95 6.65
CA LEU A 40 -12.80 2.55 5.82
C LEU A 40 -13.14 4.02 5.54
N LEU A 41 -12.31 4.92 6.05
CA LEU A 41 -12.32 6.33 5.68
C LEU A 41 -11.25 6.54 4.60
N LEU A 42 -11.68 6.71 3.35
CA LEU A 42 -10.77 6.93 2.22
C LEU A 42 -10.69 8.41 1.90
N ASN A 43 -9.55 9.04 2.23
CA ASN A 43 -9.29 10.43 1.87
C ASN A 43 -9.05 10.58 0.36
N ILE A 44 -9.74 11.52 -0.26
CA ILE A 44 -9.65 11.86 -1.67
C ILE A 44 -9.49 13.38 -1.74
N PRO A 45 -8.24 13.88 -1.87
CA PRO A 45 -8.00 15.31 -1.82
C PRO A 45 -8.54 16.01 -3.08
N PRO A 46 -9.25 17.13 -2.94
CA PRO A 46 -9.67 17.93 -4.09
C PRO A 46 -8.44 18.55 -4.77
N ASP A 47 -8.46 18.63 -6.10
CA ASP A 47 -7.46 19.33 -6.89
C ASP A 47 -7.61 20.86 -6.80
N ARG A 48 -6.73 21.60 -7.49
CA ARG A 48 -6.75 23.09 -7.45
C ARG A 48 -7.99 23.72 -8.06
N ARG A 49 -8.82 22.95 -8.79
CA ARG A 49 -10.13 23.38 -9.30
C ARG A 49 -11.25 23.20 -8.26
N GLY A 50 -10.96 22.58 -7.10
CA GLY A 50 -11.95 22.20 -6.10
C GLY A 50 -12.74 20.93 -6.48
N LEU A 51 -12.25 20.13 -7.43
CA LEU A 51 -12.88 18.92 -7.93
C LEU A 51 -12.04 17.69 -7.55
N ILE A 52 -12.67 16.51 -7.57
CA ILE A 52 -11.91 15.25 -7.52
C ILE A 52 -11.22 15.07 -8.87
N HIS A 53 -9.90 14.86 -8.85
CA HIS A 53 -9.14 14.61 -10.07
C HIS A 53 -9.62 13.34 -10.80
N GLU A 54 -9.57 13.34 -12.12
CA GLU A 54 -10.14 12.29 -12.98
C GLU A 54 -9.55 10.90 -12.66
N ASN A 55 -8.25 10.82 -12.37
CA ASN A 55 -7.58 9.56 -12.01
C ASN A 55 -8.12 8.98 -10.70
N ASP A 56 -8.37 9.82 -9.69
CA ASP A 56 -8.95 9.41 -8.41
C ASP A 56 -10.40 8.95 -8.60
N ALA A 57 -11.20 9.72 -9.33
CA ALA A 57 -12.59 9.41 -9.61
C ALA A 57 -12.74 8.07 -10.37
N ASN A 58 -11.88 7.82 -11.36
CA ASN A 58 -11.86 6.56 -12.10
C ASN A 58 -11.47 5.39 -11.20
N ARG A 59 -10.45 5.56 -10.35
CA ARG A 59 -10.01 4.52 -9.42
C ARG A 59 -11.10 4.13 -8.42
N ILE A 60 -11.85 5.11 -7.91
CA ILE A 60 -12.99 4.83 -6.99
C ILE A 60 -14.09 4.04 -7.72
N LYS A 61 -14.42 4.42 -8.97
CA LYS A 61 -15.40 3.71 -9.79
C LYS A 61 -14.96 2.26 -10.05
N GLU A 62 -13.67 2.03 -10.32
CA GLU A 62 -13.10 0.69 -10.49
C GLU A 62 -13.24 -0.14 -9.20
N LEU A 63 -12.89 0.43 -8.04
CA LEU A 63 -13.02 -0.25 -6.75
C LEU A 63 -14.49 -0.58 -6.45
N ALA A 64 -15.39 0.37 -6.61
CA ALA A 64 -16.82 0.17 -6.39
C ALA A 64 -17.39 -0.93 -7.31
N SER A 65 -16.98 -0.92 -8.58
CA SER A 65 -17.38 -1.94 -9.57
C SER A 65 -16.83 -3.33 -9.19
N TYR A 66 -15.57 -3.41 -8.79
CA TYR A 66 -14.94 -4.66 -8.35
C TYR A 66 -15.64 -5.25 -7.13
N VAL A 67 -15.86 -4.44 -6.09
CA VAL A 67 -16.55 -4.88 -4.87
C VAL A 67 -17.98 -5.33 -5.19
N LYS A 68 -18.73 -4.53 -5.95
CA LYS A 68 -20.10 -4.89 -6.38
C LYS A 68 -20.12 -6.21 -7.14
N LYS A 69 -19.19 -6.42 -8.07
CA LYS A 69 -19.09 -7.65 -8.87
C LYS A 69 -18.72 -8.87 -8.04
N THR A 70 -17.77 -8.71 -7.12
CA THR A 70 -17.33 -9.79 -6.21
C THR A 70 -18.48 -10.32 -5.38
N PHE A 71 -19.29 -9.43 -4.81
CA PHE A 71 -20.38 -9.82 -3.88
C PHE A 71 -21.77 -9.94 -4.55
N ALA A 72 -21.86 -9.85 -5.87
CA ALA A 72 -23.14 -9.97 -6.58
C ALA A 72 -23.70 -11.38 -6.59
N ASP A 73 -22.85 -12.40 -6.62
CA ASP A 73 -23.24 -13.78 -6.81
C ASP A 73 -22.76 -14.68 -5.64
N ASN A 74 -23.62 -14.81 -4.62
CA ASN A 74 -23.35 -15.72 -3.52
C ASN A 74 -23.48 -17.17 -4.01
N GLN A 75 -22.44 -17.96 -3.84
CA GLN A 75 -22.38 -19.36 -4.25
C GLN A 75 -23.10 -20.30 -3.27
N VAL A 76 -23.44 -19.85 -2.07
CA VAL A 76 -24.26 -20.62 -1.14
C VAL A 76 -25.68 -20.71 -1.67
N GLU A 77 -26.19 -21.93 -1.88
CA GLU A 77 -27.61 -22.14 -2.24
C GLU A 77 -28.52 -21.62 -1.12
N LYS A 78 -29.58 -20.88 -1.48
CA LYS A 78 -30.49 -20.25 -0.52
C LYS A 78 -29.73 -19.44 0.53
N GLY A 79 -28.83 -18.54 0.08
CA GLY A 79 -27.99 -17.68 0.91
C GLY A 79 -28.75 -17.02 2.07
N ASN A 80 -28.02 -16.70 3.13
CA ASN A 80 -28.48 -16.06 4.38
C ASN A 80 -29.27 -16.97 5.30
N ALA A 81 -28.90 -18.22 5.45
CA ALA A 81 -29.44 -18.99 6.55
C ALA A 81 -28.86 -18.47 7.87
N ALA A 82 -29.56 -17.58 8.53
CA ALA A 82 -29.26 -17.21 9.90
C ALA A 82 -29.02 -18.49 10.74
N TRP A 83 -28.04 -18.45 11.58
CA TRP A 83 -27.65 -19.61 12.39
C TRP A 83 -27.27 -19.17 13.79
N THR A 84 -27.77 -19.89 14.77
CA THR A 84 -27.39 -19.72 16.15
C THR A 84 -26.42 -20.83 16.52
N ALA A 85 -25.20 -20.51 16.93
CA ALA A 85 -24.14 -21.47 17.19
C ALA A 85 -23.58 -21.37 18.61
N LYS A 86 -23.22 -22.52 19.19
CA LYS A 86 -22.34 -22.61 20.36
C LYS A 86 -20.94 -23.03 19.93
N ALA A 87 -19.96 -22.87 20.82
CA ALA A 87 -18.61 -23.37 20.59
C ALA A 87 -18.62 -24.89 20.28
N GLY A 88 -17.87 -25.29 19.27
CA GLY A 88 -17.79 -26.66 18.75
C GLY A 88 -18.88 -27.02 17.71
N GLU A 89 -19.86 -26.17 17.47
CA GLU A 89 -20.93 -26.46 16.48
C GLU A 89 -20.51 -26.09 15.07
N SER A 90 -20.96 -26.92 14.12
CA SER A 90 -20.73 -26.74 12.68
C SER A 90 -22.03 -26.69 11.90
N LYS A 91 -22.04 -25.94 10.80
CA LYS A 91 -23.13 -25.96 9.83
C LYS A 91 -22.62 -26.16 8.42
N VAL A 92 -23.31 -27.02 7.66
CA VAL A 92 -22.99 -27.32 6.25
C VAL A 92 -24.00 -26.64 5.33
N TYR A 93 -23.47 -25.98 4.32
CA TYR A 93 -24.22 -25.31 3.27
C TYR A 93 -23.93 -25.98 1.92
N LYS A 94 -24.96 -26.20 1.11
CA LYS A 94 -24.79 -26.59 -0.31
C LYS A 94 -24.39 -25.36 -1.11
N LEU A 95 -23.53 -25.58 -2.09
CA LEU A 95 -23.11 -24.56 -3.06
C LEU A 95 -23.77 -24.80 -4.42
N LYS A 96 -23.82 -23.78 -5.24
CA LYS A 96 -24.21 -23.89 -6.64
C LYS A 96 -23.31 -24.88 -7.35
N LYS A 97 -23.83 -25.50 -8.42
CA LYS A 97 -23.06 -26.44 -9.22
C LYS A 97 -21.79 -25.76 -9.79
N ASP A 98 -20.68 -26.47 -9.74
CA ASP A 98 -19.38 -26.04 -10.25
C ASP A 98 -18.87 -24.71 -9.64
N ALA A 99 -19.25 -24.41 -8.39
CA ALA A 99 -18.86 -23.19 -7.70
C ALA A 99 -17.33 -23.08 -7.60
N LEU A 100 -16.78 -21.99 -8.18
CA LEU A 100 -15.40 -21.55 -7.96
C LEU A 100 -15.43 -20.45 -6.92
N VAL A 101 -14.61 -20.57 -5.88
CA VAL A 101 -14.68 -19.70 -4.68
C VAL A 101 -13.28 -19.41 -4.13
N ASN A 102 -13.13 -18.21 -3.54
CA ASN A 102 -11.90 -17.80 -2.87
C ASN A 102 -12.12 -16.73 -1.78
N THR A 103 -13.38 -16.38 -1.51
CA THR A 103 -13.74 -15.31 -0.58
C THR A 103 -14.95 -15.71 0.25
N PHE A 104 -14.79 -15.76 1.56
CA PHE A 104 -15.82 -16.06 2.52
C PHE A 104 -16.28 -14.80 3.25
N LEU A 105 -17.59 -14.70 3.52
CA LEU A 105 -18.21 -13.66 4.32
C LEU A 105 -19.00 -14.29 5.46
N ILE A 106 -18.80 -13.76 6.67
CA ILE A 106 -19.62 -14.06 7.84
C ILE A 106 -19.97 -12.77 8.57
N GLN A 107 -21.18 -12.69 9.10
CA GLN A 107 -21.67 -11.57 9.91
C GLN A 107 -22.43 -12.09 11.13
N GLU A 108 -22.22 -11.45 12.27
CA GLU A 108 -23.05 -11.64 13.47
C GLU A 108 -24.15 -10.56 13.52
N ASP A 109 -25.26 -10.90 14.15
CA ASP A 109 -26.27 -9.94 14.59
C ASP A 109 -25.69 -9.20 15.82
N ILE A 110 -25.01 -8.09 15.57
CA ILE A 110 -24.32 -7.32 16.61
C ILE A 110 -25.25 -6.70 17.65
N SER A 111 -26.58 -6.62 17.37
CA SER A 111 -27.57 -6.20 18.36
C SER A 111 -27.64 -7.19 19.55
N LYS A 112 -27.19 -8.43 19.33
CA LYS A 112 -27.08 -9.50 20.34
C LYS A 112 -25.64 -9.68 20.83
N GLY A 113 -24.72 -8.82 20.36
CA GLY A 113 -23.31 -8.79 20.71
C GLY A 113 -22.43 -9.66 19.81
N GLN A 114 -21.17 -9.28 19.69
CA GLN A 114 -20.12 -10.07 19.07
C GLN A 114 -19.72 -11.22 20.01
N ARG A 115 -19.82 -12.45 19.57
CA ARG A 115 -19.61 -13.65 20.37
C ARG A 115 -18.53 -14.58 19.86
N ILE A 116 -18.34 -14.68 18.54
CA ILE A 116 -17.36 -15.58 17.93
C ILE A 116 -15.95 -15.08 18.24
N GLU A 117 -15.11 -16.01 18.73
CA GLU A 117 -13.68 -15.80 19.03
C GLU A 117 -12.76 -16.57 18.09
N ASP A 118 -13.25 -17.69 17.55
CA ASP A 118 -12.50 -18.52 16.59
C ASP A 118 -13.46 -19.32 15.72
N PHE A 119 -13.15 -19.44 14.43
CA PHE A 119 -13.92 -20.25 13.48
C PHE A 119 -13.05 -20.82 12.37
N THR A 120 -13.48 -21.95 11.82
CA THR A 120 -12.84 -22.67 10.72
C THR A 120 -13.78 -22.74 9.51
N ILE A 121 -13.19 -22.65 8.32
CA ILE A 121 -13.85 -22.76 7.03
C ILE A 121 -13.27 -23.93 6.28
N GLU A 122 -14.15 -24.85 5.86
CA GLU A 122 -13.82 -26.00 5.05
C GLU A 122 -14.71 -26.06 3.83
N VAL A 123 -14.18 -26.53 2.73
CA VAL A 123 -14.93 -26.83 1.51
C VAL A 123 -14.89 -28.32 1.20
N PHE A 124 -15.98 -28.87 0.68
CA PHE A 124 -16.03 -30.22 0.20
C PHE A 124 -15.73 -30.23 -1.30
N THR A 125 -14.68 -30.94 -1.68
CA THR A 125 -14.19 -31.01 -3.05
C THR A 125 -13.54 -32.37 -3.28
N ASN A 126 -13.76 -32.99 -4.47
CA ASN A 126 -13.21 -34.28 -4.82
C ASN A 126 -13.47 -35.38 -3.77
N GLY A 127 -14.67 -35.41 -3.19
CA GLY A 127 -15.08 -36.41 -2.21
C GLY A 127 -14.54 -36.23 -0.79
N ALA A 128 -13.84 -35.12 -0.48
CA ALA A 128 -13.24 -34.87 0.83
C ALA A 128 -13.42 -33.43 1.31
N TRP A 129 -13.47 -33.27 2.64
CA TRP A 129 -13.39 -31.95 3.27
C TRP A 129 -11.95 -31.45 3.27
N ARG A 130 -11.77 -30.20 2.89
CA ARG A 130 -10.48 -29.50 2.92
C ARG A 130 -10.61 -28.22 3.72
N HIS A 131 -9.75 -28.02 4.68
CA HIS A 131 -9.57 -26.75 5.36
C HIS A 131 -9.04 -25.72 4.36
N VAL A 132 -9.67 -24.55 4.28
CA VAL A 132 -9.27 -23.48 3.36
C VAL A 132 -8.89 -22.19 4.07
N ALA A 133 -9.48 -21.93 5.24
CA ALA A 133 -9.18 -20.76 6.03
C ALA A 133 -9.72 -20.88 7.46
N GLU A 134 -9.26 -19.97 8.29
CA GLU A 134 -9.72 -19.78 9.66
C GLU A 134 -9.80 -18.28 9.98
N GLY A 135 -10.44 -17.94 11.06
CA GLY A 135 -10.51 -16.57 11.52
C GLY A 135 -10.89 -16.49 13.00
N THR A 136 -10.60 -15.34 13.57
CA THR A 136 -10.90 -15.06 14.98
C THR A 136 -12.27 -14.38 15.12
N THR A 137 -12.31 -13.11 15.53
CA THR A 137 -13.56 -12.37 15.75
C THR A 137 -14.31 -12.07 14.44
N VAL A 138 -15.63 -11.99 14.51
CA VAL A 138 -16.50 -11.72 13.38
C VAL A 138 -17.13 -10.33 13.46
N GLY A 139 -18.04 -10.10 14.41
CA GLY A 139 -18.78 -8.85 14.54
C GLY A 139 -19.71 -8.54 13.36
N TYR A 140 -19.80 -7.26 12.98
CA TYR A 140 -20.71 -6.83 11.91
C TYR A 140 -20.34 -7.44 10.55
N LYS A 141 -19.02 -7.58 10.25
CA LYS A 141 -18.56 -8.17 8.98
C LYS A 141 -17.15 -8.74 9.10
N ARG A 142 -16.99 -9.98 8.69
CA ARG A 142 -15.69 -10.61 8.48
C ARG A 142 -15.59 -11.15 7.07
N LEU A 143 -14.55 -10.76 6.35
CA LEU A 143 -14.17 -11.32 5.05
C LEU A 143 -12.87 -12.10 5.21
N VAL A 144 -12.81 -13.30 4.61
CA VAL A 144 -11.61 -14.14 4.62
C VAL A 144 -11.32 -14.57 3.20
N ARG A 145 -10.10 -14.30 2.73
CA ARG A 145 -9.62 -14.74 1.42
C ARG A 145 -8.81 -16.03 1.54
N PHE A 146 -8.91 -16.88 0.57
CA PHE A 146 -8.16 -18.12 0.45
C PHE A 146 -7.88 -18.44 -1.03
N SER A 147 -7.11 -19.50 -1.30
CA SER A 147 -6.78 -19.92 -2.66
C SER A 147 -8.01 -20.39 -3.42
N ASP A 148 -8.04 -20.15 -4.73
CA ASP A 148 -9.12 -20.60 -5.63
C ASP A 148 -9.44 -22.08 -5.42
N SER A 149 -10.71 -22.36 -5.14
CA SER A 149 -11.17 -23.72 -4.86
C SER A 149 -12.48 -24.00 -5.58
N LYS A 150 -12.55 -25.12 -6.30
CA LYS A 150 -13.84 -25.67 -6.74
C LYS A 150 -14.47 -26.37 -5.54
N ALA A 151 -15.75 -26.12 -5.27
CA ALA A 151 -16.41 -26.60 -4.07
C ALA A 151 -17.87 -26.99 -4.34
N GLU A 152 -18.33 -28.04 -3.66
CA GLU A 152 -19.71 -28.52 -3.69
C GLU A 152 -20.48 -28.13 -2.42
N LYS A 153 -19.77 -28.05 -1.29
CA LYS A 153 -20.35 -27.69 0.03
C LYS A 153 -19.37 -26.84 0.80
N LEU A 154 -19.90 -26.01 1.67
CA LEU A 154 -19.19 -25.21 2.66
C LEU A 154 -19.53 -25.75 4.05
N ARG A 155 -18.53 -25.95 4.91
CA ARG A 155 -18.71 -26.17 6.36
C ARG A 155 -18.08 -25.00 7.12
N VAL A 156 -18.86 -24.41 8.01
CA VAL A 156 -18.39 -23.40 8.96
C VAL A 156 -18.50 -24.00 10.34
N THR A 157 -17.39 -23.97 11.09
CA THR A 157 -17.31 -24.43 12.48
C THR A 157 -17.00 -23.24 13.37
N VAL A 158 -17.79 -23.01 14.41
CA VAL A 158 -17.48 -22.04 15.47
C VAL A 158 -16.68 -22.78 16.52
N ASN A 159 -15.35 -22.60 16.53
CA ASN A 159 -14.44 -23.31 17.44
C ASN A 159 -14.54 -22.75 18.85
N ALA A 160 -14.62 -21.41 18.99
CA ALA A 160 -14.74 -20.73 20.27
C ALA A 160 -15.72 -19.55 20.19
N ALA A 161 -16.51 -19.36 21.24
CA ALA A 161 -17.45 -18.24 21.37
C ALA A 161 -17.75 -17.91 22.83
N ARG A 162 -17.96 -16.63 23.12
CA ARG A 162 -18.43 -16.11 24.42
C ARG A 162 -19.94 -16.26 24.55
N GLY A 163 -20.42 -17.47 24.72
CA GLY A 163 -21.83 -17.81 24.75
C GLY A 163 -22.37 -18.14 23.36
N THR A 164 -23.69 -17.97 23.17
CA THR A 164 -24.34 -18.30 21.90
C THR A 164 -24.11 -17.21 20.86
N ALA A 165 -23.46 -17.55 19.75
CA ALA A 165 -23.26 -16.66 18.61
C ALA A 165 -24.52 -16.60 17.74
N ASN A 166 -24.89 -15.42 17.29
CA ASN A 166 -26.03 -15.20 16.40
C ASN A 166 -25.50 -14.77 15.03
N ILE A 167 -25.31 -15.73 14.14
CA ILE A 167 -24.82 -15.48 12.78
C ILE A 167 -26.01 -15.03 11.94
N SER A 168 -25.92 -13.82 11.37
CA SER A 168 -26.96 -13.21 10.56
C SER A 168 -26.80 -13.46 9.07
N ASN A 169 -25.55 -13.68 8.62
CA ASN A 169 -25.26 -13.86 7.20
C ASN A 169 -24.03 -14.73 6.97
N ILE A 170 -24.11 -15.59 5.95
CA ILE A 170 -23.00 -16.40 5.41
C ILE A 170 -22.98 -16.23 3.89
N GLY A 171 -21.82 -15.99 3.35
CA GLY A 171 -21.62 -15.90 1.91
C GLY A 171 -20.30 -16.51 1.47
N LEU A 172 -20.30 -17.05 0.25
CA LEU A 172 -19.11 -17.59 -0.40
C LEU A 172 -19.07 -17.08 -1.84
N TYR A 173 -17.96 -16.45 -2.23
CA TYR A 173 -17.85 -15.69 -3.46
C TYR A 173 -16.56 -15.99 -4.20
N TYR A 174 -16.51 -15.57 -5.45
CA TYR A 174 -15.28 -15.52 -6.22
C TYR A 174 -14.87 -14.07 -6.46
N ALA A 175 -13.77 -13.67 -5.85
CA ALA A 175 -13.11 -12.41 -6.13
C ALA A 175 -12.08 -12.60 -7.24
N GLN A 176 -12.25 -11.92 -8.36
CA GLN A 176 -11.30 -11.99 -9.47
C GLN A 176 -9.90 -11.60 -8.97
N PRO A 177 -8.87 -12.44 -9.16
CA PRO A 177 -7.51 -12.08 -8.78
C PRO A 177 -7.06 -10.80 -9.47
N LEU A 178 -6.44 -9.91 -8.71
CA LEU A 178 -5.87 -8.67 -9.20
C LEU A 178 -4.35 -8.76 -9.09
N THR A 179 -3.67 -8.44 -10.17
CA THR A 179 -2.22 -8.29 -10.19
C THR A 179 -1.88 -6.82 -10.02
N GLU A 180 -1.01 -6.51 -9.09
CA GLU A 180 -0.50 -5.15 -8.97
C GLU A 180 0.36 -4.86 -10.21
N LYS A 181 -0.07 -3.90 -11.02
CA LYS A 181 0.80 -3.36 -12.05
C LYS A 181 1.73 -2.39 -11.33
N ASN A 182 2.99 -2.77 -11.19
CA ASN A 182 4.03 -1.85 -10.76
C ASN A 182 4.08 -0.69 -11.76
N VAL A 183 3.42 0.40 -11.44
CA VAL A 183 3.59 1.66 -12.17
C VAL A 183 4.98 2.15 -11.79
N LYS A 184 5.93 2.04 -12.70
CA LYS A 184 7.26 2.65 -12.51
C LYS A 184 7.07 4.15 -12.42
N VAL A 185 7.20 4.69 -11.22
CA VAL A 185 7.20 6.13 -11.00
C VAL A 185 8.49 6.67 -11.60
N LYS A 186 8.39 7.64 -12.52
CA LYS A 186 9.56 8.30 -13.09
C LYS A 186 10.16 9.23 -12.04
N LEU A 187 11.25 8.83 -11.44
CA LEU A 187 11.92 9.55 -10.35
C LEU A 187 12.78 10.70 -10.84
N SER A 188 13.31 10.65 -12.08
CA SER A 188 14.20 11.70 -12.61
C SER A 188 13.79 12.13 -14.02
N ASP A 189 13.84 13.43 -14.28
CA ASP A 189 13.72 13.99 -15.64
C ASP A 189 15.04 13.91 -16.41
N VAL A 190 16.14 13.72 -15.71
CA VAL A 190 17.49 13.52 -16.27
C VAL A 190 17.79 12.03 -16.31
N SER A 191 18.40 11.56 -17.40
CA SER A 191 18.91 10.18 -17.46
C SER A 191 20.01 9.98 -16.43
N VAL A 192 19.86 8.98 -15.57
CA VAL A 192 20.84 8.65 -14.52
C VAL A 192 22.03 7.83 -15.05
N LYS A 193 21.99 7.40 -16.32
CA LYS A 193 22.96 6.47 -16.93
C LYS A 193 24.41 6.92 -16.82
N ASP A 194 24.66 8.24 -16.88
CA ASP A 194 26.01 8.81 -16.84
C ASP A 194 26.38 9.38 -15.46
N TRP A 195 25.51 9.18 -14.47
CA TRP A 195 25.73 9.71 -13.12
C TRP A 195 26.80 8.93 -12.39
N LYS A 196 27.54 9.62 -11.53
CA LYS A 196 28.58 9.02 -10.68
C LYS A 196 28.52 9.61 -9.28
N THR A 197 28.67 8.77 -8.27
CA THR A 197 28.88 9.24 -6.91
C THR A 197 30.30 9.77 -6.75
N VAL A 198 30.50 10.82 -5.96
CA VAL A 198 31.78 11.52 -5.80
C VAL A 198 32.30 11.32 -4.38
N GLY A 199 33.48 10.72 -4.27
CA GLY A 199 34.14 10.49 -2.97
C GLY A 199 33.41 9.51 -2.07
N MET A 200 32.66 8.58 -2.66
CA MET A 200 31.81 7.63 -1.93
C MET A 200 32.18 6.18 -2.28
N PRO A 201 31.79 5.20 -1.42
CA PRO A 201 31.94 3.78 -1.74
C PRO A 201 31.18 3.39 -3.02
N ALA A 202 31.61 2.32 -3.69
CA ALA A 202 31.02 1.87 -4.95
C ALA A 202 29.52 1.56 -4.81
N GLU A 203 29.09 1.04 -3.66
CA GLU A 203 27.70 0.69 -3.35
C GLU A 203 26.77 1.92 -3.32
N ALA A 204 27.33 3.13 -3.20
CA ALA A 204 26.54 4.36 -3.26
C ALA A 204 25.91 4.60 -4.64
N ALA A 205 26.41 3.93 -5.68
CA ALA A 205 25.80 3.92 -7.01
C ALA A 205 24.35 3.37 -7.01
N ASN A 206 24.01 2.48 -6.07
CA ASN A 206 22.66 1.96 -5.90
C ASN A 206 21.59 3.05 -5.60
N ALA A 207 22.01 4.23 -5.15
CA ALA A 207 21.12 5.36 -4.90
C ALA A 207 20.79 6.19 -6.16
N ILE A 208 21.41 5.86 -7.31
CA ILE A 208 21.32 6.64 -8.56
C ILE A 208 21.34 5.75 -9.81
N ASP A 209 20.97 4.48 -9.72
CA ASP A 209 21.01 3.52 -10.83
C ASP A 209 19.68 3.42 -11.60
N GLY A 210 18.65 4.13 -11.14
CA GLY A 210 17.31 4.15 -11.74
C GLY A 210 16.42 3.00 -11.27
N ASP A 211 16.86 2.22 -10.29
CA ASP A 211 16.08 1.13 -9.69
C ASP A 211 15.88 1.35 -8.18
N PRO A 212 14.72 1.82 -7.74
CA PRO A 212 14.43 2.05 -6.32
C PRO A 212 14.39 0.78 -5.46
N GLN A 213 14.56 -0.42 -6.06
CA GLN A 213 14.66 -1.68 -5.34
C GLN A 213 16.11 -1.96 -4.87
N THR A 214 17.10 -1.40 -5.54
CA THR A 214 18.47 -1.38 -5.04
C THR A 214 18.61 -0.31 -3.97
N VAL A 215 19.52 -0.49 -3.04
CA VAL A 215 19.60 0.40 -1.87
C VAL A 215 21.05 0.66 -1.50
N TRP A 216 21.38 1.92 -1.26
CA TRP A 216 22.61 2.31 -0.58
C TRP A 216 22.35 2.56 0.90
N THR A 217 23.24 2.05 1.76
CA THR A 217 23.17 2.24 3.22
C THR A 217 24.53 2.67 3.79
N ALA A 218 24.54 3.66 4.68
CA ALA A 218 25.70 4.09 5.45
C ALA A 218 25.41 4.05 6.96
N LYS A 219 26.47 3.80 7.76
CA LYS A 219 26.39 3.71 9.24
C LYS A 219 26.46 5.07 9.95
N ALA A 220 26.29 6.17 9.22
CA ALA A 220 26.26 7.53 9.72
C ALA A 220 25.30 8.37 8.89
N LEU A 221 24.98 9.59 9.34
CA LEU A 221 24.30 10.59 8.51
C LEU A 221 25.28 11.06 7.42
N THR A 222 25.32 10.32 6.31
CA THR A 222 26.30 10.48 5.24
C THR A 222 25.64 11.18 4.04
N PRO A 223 26.15 12.33 3.59
CA PRO A 223 25.66 13.00 2.38
C PRO A 223 25.87 12.15 1.13
N LEU A 224 24.88 12.08 0.26
CA LEU A 224 25.00 11.56 -1.10
C LEU A 224 25.44 12.68 -2.03
N VAL A 225 26.62 12.54 -2.64
CA VAL A 225 27.20 13.53 -3.58
C VAL A 225 27.28 12.90 -4.97
N VAL A 226 26.71 13.58 -5.96
CA VAL A 226 26.56 13.04 -7.32
C VAL A 226 27.05 14.05 -8.37
N ASP A 227 27.82 13.57 -9.36
CA ASP A 227 28.09 14.23 -10.63
C ASP A 227 27.12 13.70 -11.70
N MET A 228 26.29 14.55 -12.25
CA MET A 228 25.33 14.21 -13.32
C MET A 228 25.98 14.13 -14.71
N GLY A 229 27.29 14.38 -14.81
CA GLY A 229 28.05 14.37 -16.05
C GLY A 229 27.88 15.64 -16.88
N LYS A 230 26.74 16.29 -16.86
CA LYS A 230 26.47 17.56 -17.58
C LYS A 230 25.64 18.51 -16.73
N ALA A 231 25.74 19.80 -17.00
CA ALA A 231 24.95 20.83 -16.35
C ALA A 231 23.52 20.84 -16.89
N SER A 232 22.55 21.14 -16.00
CA SER A 232 21.12 21.29 -16.29
C SER A 232 20.50 22.38 -15.41
N GLU A 233 19.38 22.95 -15.83
CA GLU A 233 18.57 23.86 -15.00
C GLU A 233 17.65 23.06 -14.09
N VAL A 234 18.05 22.85 -12.85
CA VAL A 234 17.36 22.02 -11.87
C VAL A 234 16.31 22.83 -11.13
N ILE A 235 15.09 22.31 -11.05
CA ILE A 235 13.96 22.94 -10.33
C ILE A 235 13.49 22.12 -9.13
N GLY A 236 14.13 20.99 -8.88
CA GLY A 236 13.76 20.11 -7.78
C GLY A 236 14.46 18.77 -7.84
N PHE A 237 14.16 17.92 -6.90
CA PHE A 237 14.66 16.55 -6.84
C PHE A 237 13.57 15.59 -6.36
N SER A 238 13.78 14.30 -6.57
CA SER A 238 12.99 13.24 -5.93
C SER A 238 13.87 12.45 -4.97
N TYR A 239 13.26 11.88 -3.95
CA TYR A 239 13.85 10.94 -3.02
C TYR A 239 12.92 9.74 -2.85
N ALA A 240 13.39 8.55 -3.16
CA ALA A 240 12.70 7.30 -2.87
C ALA A 240 13.38 6.62 -1.67
N PRO A 241 12.67 6.43 -0.55
CA PRO A 241 13.18 5.65 0.57
C PRO A 241 13.28 4.17 0.18
N ALA A 242 14.08 3.40 0.91
CA ALA A 242 14.17 1.96 0.73
C ALA A 242 12.80 1.30 0.93
N GLN A 243 12.46 0.36 0.06
CA GLN A 243 11.23 -0.44 0.13
C GLN A 243 11.48 -1.72 0.93
N LYS A 244 11.73 -1.59 2.25
CA LYS A 244 12.07 -2.68 3.17
C LYS A 244 11.21 -2.58 4.43
N GLU A 245 11.06 -3.68 5.16
CA GLU A 245 10.40 -3.68 6.47
C GLU A 245 11.17 -2.83 7.51
N ASP A 246 12.51 -2.95 7.51
CA ASP A 246 13.37 -2.09 8.34
C ASP A 246 13.65 -0.77 7.60
N LEU A 247 13.02 0.28 8.04
CA LEU A 247 13.18 1.64 7.53
C LEU A 247 14.35 2.41 8.18
N THR A 248 15.21 1.77 8.97
CA THR A 248 16.37 2.39 9.58
C THR A 248 17.25 3.07 8.52
N GLY A 249 17.62 4.31 8.75
CA GLY A 249 18.38 5.14 7.84
C GLY A 249 17.54 5.97 6.87
N THR A 250 16.21 5.80 6.83
CA THR A 250 15.33 6.64 6.01
C THR A 250 15.47 8.09 6.44
N ILE A 251 15.82 8.95 5.48
CA ILE A 251 16.03 10.38 5.73
C ILE A 251 14.69 11.04 6.08
N TYR A 252 14.64 11.68 7.24
CA TYR A 252 13.48 12.47 7.67
C TYR A 252 13.70 13.96 7.42
N LYS A 253 14.83 14.51 7.89
CA LYS A 253 15.24 15.91 7.64
C LYS A 253 16.47 15.96 6.77
N TYR A 254 16.50 16.92 5.87
CA TYR A 254 17.57 17.05 4.88
C TYR A 254 17.91 18.50 4.56
N ASN A 255 19.12 18.69 3.98
CA ASN A 255 19.48 19.84 3.17
C ASN A 255 19.78 19.35 1.74
N PHE A 256 19.48 20.18 0.75
CA PHE A 256 19.84 19.90 -0.63
C PHE A 256 20.70 21.01 -1.21
N TYR A 257 21.77 20.64 -1.88
CA TYR A 257 22.74 21.56 -2.47
C TYR A 257 23.00 21.22 -3.91
N VAL A 258 23.32 22.23 -4.69
CA VAL A 258 23.76 22.11 -6.08
C VAL A 258 25.08 22.81 -6.32
N SER A 259 25.81 22.38 -7.38
CA SER A 259 27.05 22.99 -7.78
C SER A 259 27.31 22.80 -9.29
N ILE A 260 28.02 23.71 -9.90
CA ILE A 260 28.51 23.59 -11.29
C ILE A 260 29.88 22.90 -11.33
N ASP A 261 30.71 23.12 -10.34
CA ASP A 261 32.15 22.72 -10.33
C ASP A 261 32.47 21.62 -9.31
N GLY A 262 31.47 21.20 -8.49
CA GLY A 262 31.67 20.22 -7.41
C GLY A 262 32.46 20.74 -6.20
N LYS A 263 32.79 22.02 -6.17
CA LYS A 263 33.56 22.67 -5.10
C LYS A 263 32.75 23.75 -4.39
N ASN A 264 32.14 24.63 -5.17
CA ASN A 264 31.32 25.72 -4.67
C ASN A 264 29.85 25.27 -4.63
N TRP A 265 29.29 25.17 -3.43
CA TRP A 265 27.96 24.62 -3.21
C TRP A 265 26.92 25.71 -2.87
N THR A 266 25.82 25.72 -3.55
CA THR A 266 24.66 26.56 -3.24
C THR A 266 23.60 25.72 -2.57
N LYS A 267 23.17 26.07 -1.37
CA LYS A 267 22.01 25.46 -0.70
C LYS A 267 20.76 25.89 -1.43
N CYS A 268 19.94 24.93 -1.83
CA CYS A 268 18.63 25.20 -2.41
C CYS A 268 17.66 25.68 -1.33
N ASP A 269 16.63 26.44 -1.72
CA ASP A 269 15.61 27.02 -0.86
C ASP A 269 14.60 25.98 -0.31
N ALA A 270 14.72 24.73 -0.73
CA ALA A 270 14.02 23.63 -0.12
C ALA A 270 14.95 22.94 0.88
N GLY A 271 14.88 23.35 2.11
CA GLY A 271 15.40 22.57 3.22
C GLY A 271 14.20 22.13 4.02
N GLY A 272 14.15 20.89 4.45
CA GLY A 272 12.97 20.54 5.16
C GLY A 272 12.93 19.11 5.64
N GLU A 273 11.72 18.64 5.73
CA GLU A 273 11.42 17.28 6.14
C GLU A 273 10.54 16.59 5.11
N PHE A 274 10.71 15.29 4.98
CA PHE A 274 9.79 14.43 4.25
C PHE A 274 8.63 14.06 5.19
N SER A 275 7.58 14.87 5.15
CA SER A 275 6.44 14.73 6.05
C SER A 275 5.82 13.32 5.95
N ASN A 276 5.55 12.70 7.11
CA ASN A 276 4.94 11.37 7.22
C ASN A 276 5.73 10.20 6.61
N ILE A 277 7.00 10.35 6.25
CA ILE A 277 7.78 9.29 5.61
C ILE A 277 7.94 8.04 6.48
N MET A 278 7.90 8.19 7.80
CA MET A 278 7.95 7.08 8.76
C MET A 278 6.77 6.11 8.57
N HIS A 279 5.59 6.63 8.27
CA HIS A 279 4.36 5.84 8.15
C HIS A 279 3.95 5.60 6.70
N ASN A 280 4.52 6.36 5.77
CA ASN A 280 4.23 6.27 4.35
C ASN A 280 5.53 6.43 3.53
N PRO A 281 6.39 5.40 3.43
CA PRO A 281 7.68 5.46 2.77
C PRO A 281 7.55 5.36 1.24
N VAL A 282 6.94 6.38 0.62
CA VAL A 282 6.78 6.50 -0.84
C VAL A 282 7.78 7.49 -1.41
N PRO A 283 8.01 7.53 -2.74
CA PRO A 283 8.82 8.56 -3.37
C PRO A 283 8.28 9.97 -3.12
N TYR A 284 9.15 10.86 -2.71
CA TYR A 284 8.88 12.29 -2.51
C TYR A 284 9.45 13.11 -3.67
N PHE A 285 8.70 14.15 -4.07
CA PHE A 285 9.08 15.09 -5.11
C PHE A 285 9.12 16.49 -4.50
N VAL A 286 10.30 17.07 -4.46
CA VAL A 286 10.53 18.39 -3.87
C VAL A 286 10.83 19.38 -4.98
N ARG A 287 10.05 20.48 -5.04
CA ARG A 287 10.27 21.56 -5.99
C ARG A 287 10.88 22.77 -5.30
N PHE A 288 11.84 23.38 -5.96
CA PHE A 288 12.46 24.64 -5.52
C PHE A 288 11.60 25.83 -5.94
N GLY A 289 11.71 26.94 -5.23
CA GLY A 289 11.06 28.19 -5.59
C GLY A 289 11.66 28.87 -6.82
N LYS A 290 12.85 28.44 -7.27
CA LYS A 290 13.56 28.94 -8.46
C LYS A 290 14.41 27.86 -9.11
N LYS A 291 14.91 28.15 -10.32
CA LYS A 291 15.85 27.28 -11.04
C LYS A 291 17.29 27.48 -10.54
N TYR A 292 18.04 26.39 -10.56
CA TYR A 292 19.46 26.39 -10.22
C TYR A 292 20.26 25.71 -11.34
N PRO A 293 21.27 26.35 -11.92
CA PRO A 293 22.22 25.67 -12.81
C PRO A 293 23.07 24.71 -11.98
N ALA A 294 23.07 23.43 -12.38
CA ALA A 294 23.78 22.39 -11.63
C ALA A 294 24.31 21.28 -12.52
N ARG A 295 25.56 20.86 -12.27
CA ARG A 295 26.12 19.59 -12.73
C ARG A 295 26.24 18.60 -11.59
N TYR A 296 26.41 19.10 -10.37
CA TYR A 296 26.52 18.29 -9.15
C TYR A 296 25.33 18.59 -8.23
N PHE A 297 24.92 17.57 -7.49
CA PHE A 297 24.02 17.77 -6.35
C PHE A 297 24.52 17.03 -5.11
N LYS A 298 24.06 17.48 -3.95
CA LYS A 298 24.31 16.84 -2.66
C LYS A 298 23.01 16.80 -1.86
N LEU A 299 22.56 15.59 -1.53
CA LEU A 299 21.51 15.36 -0.53
C LEU A 299 22.20 15.07 0.81
N GLU A 300 22.02 15.95 1.77
CA GLU A 300 22.62 15.88 3.10
C GLU A 300 21.55 15.50 4.12
N PRO A 301 21.59 14.29 4.71
CA PRO A 301 20.72 13.92 5.81
C PRO A 301 21.03 14.77 7.05
N VAL A 302 19.97 15.33 7.66
CA VAL A 302 20.06 16.08 8.94
C VAL A 302 19.50 15.24 10.09
N ALA A 303 18.46 14.46 9.81
CA ALA A 303 17.90 13.50 10.75
C ALA A 303 17.31 12.30 10.00
N GLU A 304 17.43 11.15 10.61
CA GLU A 304 16.78 9.90 10.24
C GLU A 304 15.53 9.68 11.09
N ILE A 305 14.56 8.89 10.60
CA ILE A 305 13.22 8.72 11.22
C ILE A 305 13.25 8.23 12.68
N ASN A 306 14.28 7.47 13.09
CA ASN A 306 14.44 6.91 14.43
C ASN A 306 15.56 7.61 15.24
N ASN A 307 16.09 8.74 14.74
CA ASN A 307 17.23 9.45 15.31
C ASN A 307 18.51 8.58 15.47
N LYS A 308 18.69 7.59 14.58
CA LYS A 308 19.89 6.75 14.55
C LYS A 308 20.92 7.33 13.58
N PRO A 309 22.24 7.10 13.82
CA PRO A 309 23.29 7.53 12.90
C PRO A 309 23.35 6.60 11.69
N ALA A 310 22.39 6.68 10.79
CA ALA A 310 22.33 5.88 9.58
C ALA A 310 21.74 6.68 8.42
N THR A 311 22.09 6.30 7.19
CA THR A 311 21.51 6.84 5.95
C THR A 311 21.16 5.67 5.04
N THR A 312 19.93 5.63 4.55
CA THR A 312 19.47 4.63 3.58
C THR A 312 18.73 5.36 2.45
N VAL A 313 19.12 5.08 1.22
CA VAL A 313 18.55 5.69 0.01
C VAL A 313 18.22 4.60 -0.99
N GLY A 314 16.97 4.53 -1.43
CA GLY A 314 16.56 3.68 -2.54
C GLY A 314 16.93 4.34 -3.87
N GLU A 315 16.50 5.59 -4.08
CA GLU A 315 16.83 6.31 -5.33
C GLU A 315 16.71 7.83 -5.15
N VAL A 316 17.53 8.58 -5.87
CA VAL A 316 17.41 10.05 -5.98
C VAL A 316 17.33 10.44 -7.45
N GLY A 317 16.40 11.33 -7.78
CA GLY A 317 16.24 11.88 -9.12
C GLY A 317 16.29 13.40 -9.15
N ILE A 318 16.40 13.97 -10.34
CA ILE A 318 16.42 15.42 -10.58
C ILE A 318 15.22 15.82 -11.46
N LEU A 319 14.58 16.93 -11.12
CA LEU A 319 13.41 17.49 -11.79
C LEU A 319 13.80 18.73 -12.58
N LEU A 320 13.34 18.80 -13.85
CA LEU A 320 13.59 19.91 -14.79
C LEU A 320 12.32 20.67 -15.18
N LYS A 321 11.12 20.18 -14.78
CA LYS A 321 9.82 20.73 -15.16
C LYS A 321 8.91 20.86 -13.96
#